data_cb190dd6b40c1e1e9ee0e2898e5c0da4
#
_entry.id   cb190dd6b40c1e1e9ee0e2898e5c0da4
#
_cell.length_a   1.000
_cell.length_b   1.000
_cell.length_c   1.000
_cell.angle_alpha   90.00
_cell.angle_beta   90.00
_cell.angle_gamma   90.00
#
_symmetry.space_group_name_H-M   'P 1'
#
loop_
_entity.id
_entity.type
_entity.pdbx_description
1 polymer ?
#
loop_
_entity_poly.entity_id
_entity_poly.type
_entity_poly.pdbx_seq_one_letter_code
_entity_poly.pdbx_strand_id
1 'polypeptide(L)'
;MAERKSVSMQDLADKLGISKVTVSKALNGKDGVGEELKEKIFALARESGYVLPDYGKRKSKKVGIIMSPRFSSGDEGKFYMAMYERIIYELQRASCSSIMISPTTATLPSDMNTIQTRGLFDGLIFLGILDKGVREQIAQIDLPKVYVDIYDRTHKSDSVITENIYSSYELTNYLIQQGHTDIGFVGTVGSTTSISDRYLGYLRRMLEEGISPKNEWRIPDRSEEGIAIPLLLPEKLPTAFVCNCDATAFKLVQALKE
;
A
#
# COMPACT_ATOMS: atom_id res chain seq x y z
N MET A 1 52.42 -7.54 -8.54
CA MET A 1 51.53 -6.80 -7.63
C MET A 1 51.19 -7.75 -6.49
N ALA A 2 51.63 -7.47 -5.26
CA ALA A 2 51.38 -8.35 -4.12
C ALA A 2 49.89 -8.26 -3.76
N GLU A 3 49.20 -9.41 -3.72
CA GLU A 3 47.83 -9.50 -3.16
C GLU A 3 47.85 -9.02 -1.72
N ARG A 4 47.13 -7.92 -1.44
CA ARG A 4 46.88 -7.49 -0.06
C ARG A 4 46.02 -8.57 0.62
N LYS A 5 46.61 -9.35 1.49
CA LYS A 5 45.94 -10.35 2.32
C LYS A 5 44.81 -9.62 3.08
N SER A 6 43.57 -10.01 2.85
CA SER A 6 42.44 -9.44 3.58
C SER A 6 42.55 -9.79 5.06
N VAL A 7 42.38 -8.78 5.93
CA VAL A 7 42.38 -8.97 7.39
C VAL A 7 41.21 -9.87 7.79
N SER A 8 41.43 -10.85 8.63
CA SER A 8 40.45 -11.81 9.12
C SER A 8 40.00 -11.49 10.56
N MET A 9 38.89 -12.09 11.01
CA MET A 9 38.46 -12.01 12.43
C MET A 9 39.51 -12.62 13.37
N GLN A 10 40.31 -13.58 12.90
CA GLN A 10 41.39 -14.20 13.67
C GLN A 10 42.51 -13.18 13.92
N ASP A 11 42.86 -12.38 12.90
CA ASP A 11 43.89 -11.35 13.03
C ASP A 11 43.48 -10.27 14.04
N LEU A 12 42.19 -9.93 14.10
CA LEU A 12 41.67 -9.01 15.12
C LEU A 12 41.71 -9.60 16.53
N ALA A 13 41.34 -10.88 16.64
CA ALA A 13 41.40 -11.63 17.91
C ALA A 13 42.80 -11.72 18.46
N ASP A 14 43.77 -12.07 17.60
CA ASP A 14 45.18 -12.19 17.96
C ASP A 14 45.78 -10.86 18.40
N LYS A 15 45.44 -9.74 17.72
CA LYS A 15 45.91 -8.39 18.09
C LYS A 15 45.36 -7.89 19.43
N LEU A 16 44.15 -8.31 19.81
CA LEU A 16 43.52 -7.91 21.07
C LEU A 16 43.71 -8.92 22.20
N GLY A 17 44.36 -10.05 21.95
CA GLY A 17 44.56 -11.13 22.93
C GLY A 17 43.23 -11.76 23.40
N ILE A 18 42.21 -11.82 22.55
CA ILE A 18 40.90 -12.37 22.87
C ILE A 18 40.48 -13.49 21.90
N SER A 19 39.43 -14.22 22.23
CA SER A 19 38.96 -15.29 21.37
C SER A 19 38.29 -14.78 20.09
N LYS A 20 38.42 -15.48 18.96
CA LYS A 20 37.66 -15.22 17.72
C LYS A 20 36.15 -15.19 17.96
N VAL A 21 35.67 -15.98 18.94
CA VAL A 21 34.26 -16.01 19.32
C VAL A 21 33.86 -14.70 19.97
N THR A 22 34.72 -14.09 20.79
CA THR A 22 34.49 -12.80 21.41
C THR A 22 34.42 -11.67 20.36
N VAL A 23 35.38 -11.67 19.41
CA VAL A 23 35.34 -10.73 18.26
C VAL A 23 34.07 -10.94 17.45
N SER A 24 33.68 -12.17 17.14
CA SER A 24 32.47 -12.48 16.41
C SER A 24 31.21 -12.01 17.17
N LYS A 25 31.13 -12.20 18.48
CA LYS A 25 30.00 -11.71 19.30
C LYS A 25 29.90 -10.19 19.28
N ALA A 26 31.03 -9.49 19.47
CA ALA A 26 31.08 -8.03 19.45
C ALA A 26 30.64 -7.46 18.11
N LEU A 27 31.22 -7.95 17.01
CA LEU A 27 30.92 -7.49 15.64
C LEU A 27 29.48 -7.80 15.23
N ASN A 28 28.85 -8.86 15.80
CA ASN A 28 27.47 -9.26 15.55
C ASN A 28 26.44 -8.67 16.53
N GLY A 29 26.86 -7.79 17.44
CA GLY A 29 25.96 -7.17 18.43
C GLY A 29 25.32 -8.19 19.40
N LYS A 30 25.94 -9.36 19.62
CA LYS A 30 25.45 -10.37 20.54
C LYS A 30 25.82 -10.03 21.98
N ASP A 31 25.00 -10.44 22.93
CA ASP A 31 25.25 -10.25 24.35
C ASP A 31 26.47 -11.02 24.85
N GLY A 32 27.05 -10.52 25.97
CA GLY A 32 28.20 -11.16 26.61
C GLY A 32 29.57 -10.54 26.24
N VAL A 33 29.59 -9.35 25.65
CA VAL A 33 30.80 -8.53 25.44
C VAL A 33 30.52 -7.15 25.98
N GLY A 34 31.36 -6.65 26.90
CA GLY A 34 31.23 -5.30 27.49
C GLY A 34 31.43 -4.22 26.43
N GLU A 35 30.77 -3.05 26.64
CA GLU A 35 30.77 -1.93 25.67
C GLU A 35 32.16 -1.40 25.36
N GLU A 36 33.03 -1.25 26.38
CA GLU A 36 34.43 -0.81 26.20
C GLU A 36 35.24 -1.76 25.30
N LEU A 37 35.04 -3.08 25.43
CA LEU A 37 35.70 -4.06 24.58
C LEU A 37 35.10 -4.08 23.16
N LYS A 38 33.80 -3.85 23.01
CA LYS A 38 33.16 -3.65 21.70
C LYS A 38 33.76 -2.49 20.95
N GLU A 39 33.90 -1.33 21.61
CA GLU A 39 34.51 -0.13 21.02
C GLU A 39 35.93 -0.38 20.55
N LYS A 40 36.76 -1.04 21.37
CA LYS A 40 38.14 -1.44 21.01
C LYS A 40 38.18 -2.34 19.78
N ILE A 41 37.27 -3.33 19.69
CA ILE A 41 37.18 -4.24 18.55
C ILE A 41 36.79 -3.49 17.28
N PHE A 42 35.79 -2.58 17.35
CA PHE A 42 35.36 -1.79 16.20
C PHE A 42 36.43 -0.78 15.74
N ALA A 43 37.16 -0.15 16.65
CA ALA A 43 38.27 0.75 16.34
C ALA A 43 39.37 -0.02 15.58
N LEU A 44 39.82 -1.15 16.13
CA LEU A 44 40.86 -1.97 15.50
C LEU A 44 40.40 -2.54 14.13
N ALA A 45 39.13 -2.90 13.97
CA ALA A 45 38.58 -3.36 12.70
C ALA A 45 38.69 -2.27 11.62
N ARG A 46 38.33 -1.03 11.95
CA ARG A 46 38.43 0.13 11.04
C ARG A 46 39.89 0.44 10.68
N GLU A 47 40.77 0.51 11.66
CA GLU A 47 42.21 0.78 11.44
C GLU A 47 42.91 -0.31 10.62
N SER A 48 42.55 -1.58 10.84
CA SER A 48 43.13 -2.69 10.13
C SER A 48 42.58 -2.89 8.71
N GLY A 49 41.57 -2.12 8.29
CA GLY A 49 40.89 -2.33 6.99
C GLY A 49 40.09 -3.64 6.93
N TYR A 50 39.70 -4.15 8.10
CA TYR A 50 38.80 -5.31 8.15
C TYR A 50 37.45 -4.89 7.56
N VAL A 51 37.06 -5.54 6.47
CA VAL A 51 35.73 -5.37 5.90
C VAL A 51 34.76 -6.04 6.87
N LEU A 52 34.09 -5.19 7.71
CA LEU A 52 33.03 -5.69 8.55
C LEU A 52 32.06 -6.44 7.64
N PRO A 53 31.86 -7.76 7.85
CA PRO A 53 30.72 -8.41 7.24
C PRO A 53 29.49 -7.61 7.65
N ASP A 54 28.51 -7.52 6.80
CA ASP A 54 27.24 -6.79 7.07
C ASP A 54 26.43 -7.51 8.18
N TYR A 55 27.16 -7.93 9.24
CA TYR A 55 26.69 -8.63 10.43
C TYR A 55 26.26 -7.60 11.46
N GLY A 56 24.96 -7.45 11.61
CA GLY A 56 24.39 -6.61 12.67
C GLY A 56 23.38 -5.57 12.16
N LYS A 57 23.38 -5.20 10.91
CA LYS A 57 22.14 -4.70 10.31
C LYS A 57 21.22 -5.91 10.15
N ARG A 58 20.11 -5.98 10.91
CA ARG A 58 18.98 -6.81 10.52
C ARG A 58 18.86 -6.65 9.01
N LYS A 59 19.05 -7.75 8.26
CA LYS A 59 18.98 -7.73 6.80
C LYS A 59 17.75 -6.92 6.45
N SER A 60 17.98 -5.73 5.89
CA SER A 60 16.87 -4.82 5.57
C SER A 60 15.85 -5.62 4.78
N LYS A 61 14.65 -5.78 5.33
CA LYS A 61 13.59 -6.51 4.62
C LYS A 61 13.24 -5.75 3.35
N LYS A 62 13.02 -6.49 2.29
CA LYS A 62 12.67 -5.95 0.98
C LYS A 62 11.19 -6.18 0.72
N VAL A 63 10.45 -5.13 0.47
CA VAL A 63 9.00 -5.18 0.27
C VAL A 63 8.68 -4.77 -1.17
N GLY A 64 7.97 -5.65 -1.89
CA GLY A 64 7.40 -5.31 -3.19
C GLY A 64 6.08 -4.55 -2.99
N ILE A 65 5.93 -3.38 -3.62
CA ILE A 65 4.67 -2.64 -3.63
C ILE A 65 4.07 -2.79 -5.02
N ILE A 66 2.93 -3.46 -5.10
CA ILE A 66 2.25 -3.78 -6.35
C ILE A 66 1.06 -2.83 -6.52
N MET A 67 1.06 -2.04 -7.57
CA MET A 67 0.01 -1.05 -7.86
C MET A 67 -0.33 -1.06 -9.34
N SER A 68 -1.62 -0.96 -9.69
CA SER A 68 -2.05 -0.86 -11.09
C SER A 68 -1.53 0.43 -11.74
N PRO A 69 -1.06 0.40 -13.00
CA PRO A 69 -0.63 1.60 -13.72
C PRO A 69 -1.71 2.69 -13.81
N ARG A 70 -2.98 2.33 -13.77
CA ARG A 70 -4.09 3.30 -13.79
C ARG A 70 -4.04 4.30 -12.64
N PHE A 71 -3.43 3.91 -11.52
CA PHE A 71 -3.28 4.75 -10.32
C PHE A 71 -2.02 5.62 -10.32
N SER A 72 -1.29 5.69 -11.45
CA SER A 72 -0.11 6.57 -11.58
C SER A 72 -0.46 7.97 -12.10
N SER A 73 -1.70 8.22 -12.54
CA SER A 73 -2.11 9.49 -13.13
C SER A 73 -3.56 9.84 -12.82
N GLY A 74 -3.96 11.09 -13.09
CA GLY A 74 -5.31 11.59 -12.84
C GLY A 74 -5.62 11.83 -11.37
N ASP A 75 -6.91 12.03 -11.05
CA ASP A 75 -7.34 12.33 -9.68
C ASP A 75 -7.18 11.12 -8.74
N GLU A 76 -7.47 9.91 -9.23
CA GLU A 76 -7.20 8.68 -8.47
C GLU A 76 -5.70 8.51 -8.22
N GLY A 77 -4.87 8.86 -9.20
CA GLY A 77 -3.42 8.78 -9.08
C GLY A 77 -2.89 9.63 -7.92
N LYS A 78 -3.40 10.84 -7.71
CA LYS A 78 -2.99 11.69 -6.58
C LYS A 78 -3.24 11.00 -5.23
N PHE A 79 -4.41 10.38 -5.07
CA PHE A 79 -4.77 9.66 -3.85
C PHE A 79 -3.86 8.45 -3.60
N TYR A 80 -3.69 7.59 -4.61
CA TYR A 80 -2.86 6.39 -4.48
C TYR A 80 -1.38 6.70 -4.34
N MET A 81 -0.88 7.76 -5.00
CA MET A 81 0.51 8.20 -4.83
C MET A 81 0.77 8.76 -3.43
N ALA A 82 -0.17 9.48 -2.83
CA ALA A 82 -0.05 9.93 -1.43
C ALA A 82 0.02 8.74 -0.46
N MET A 83 -0.80 7.70 -0.66
CA MET A 83 -0.71 6.46 0.12
C MET A 83 0.63 5.75 -0.10
N TYR A 84 1.10 5.65 -1.35
CA TYR A 84 2.38 5.06 -1.70
C TYR A 84 3.55 5.78 -1.01
N GLU A 85 3.59 7.09 -1.05
CA GLU A 85 4.60 7.91 -0.37
C GLU A 85 4.59 7.66 1.14
N ARG A 86 3.41 7.56 1.74
CA ARG A 86 3.29 7.24 3.16
C ARG A 86 3.76 5.83 3.49
N ILE A 87 3.44 4.85 2.67
CA ILE A 87 3.93 3.46 2.82
C ILE A 87 5.46 3.43 2.76
N ILE A 88 6.08 4.10 1.77
CA ILE A 88 7.54 4.18 1.67
C ILE A 88 8.16 4.80 2.92
N TYR A 89 7.60 5.90 3.38
CA TYR A 89 8.08 6.58 4.58
C TYR A 89 8.08 5.65 5.80
N GLU A 90 7.00 4.91 6.03
CA GLU A 90 6.92 3.98 7.16
C GLU A 90 7.82 2.75 6.99
N LEU A 91 7.97 2.23 5.77
CA LEU A 91 8.93 1.16 5.48
C LEU A 91 10.37 1.59 5.76
N GLN A 92 10.76 2.82 5.37
CA GLN A 92 12.08 3.37 5.67
C GLN A 92 12.31 3.51 7.18
N ARG A 93 11.31 4.00 7.93
CA ARG A 93 11.37 4.05 9.40
C ARG A 93 11.54 2.67 10.03
N ALA A 94 10.95 1.65 9.43
CA ALA A 94 11.11 0.25 9.83
C ALA A 94 12.41 -0.40 9.32
N SER A 95 13.33 0.37 8.72
CA SER A 95 14.56 -0.14 8.09
C SER A 95 14.29 -1.18 6.99
N CYS A 96 13.18 -1.05 6.28
CA CYS A 96 12.84 -1.83 5.10
C CYS A 96 13.14 -1.05 3.82
N SER A 97 13.56 -1.73 2.77
CA SER A 97 13.64 -1.19 1.41
C SER A 97 12.41 -1.61 0.61
N SER A 98 11.98 -0.81 -0.37
CA SER A 98 10.83 -1.12 -1.20
C SER A 98 11.13 -0.94 -2.69
N ILE A 99 10.44 -1.72 -3.51
CA ILE A 99 10.44 -1.61 -4.96
C ILE A 99 8.99 -1.58 -5.41
N MET A 100 8.62 -0.57 -6.19
CA MET A 100 7.30 -0.50 -6.83
C MET A 100 7.31 -1.33 -8.11
N ILE A 101 6.27 -2.14 -8.29
CA ILE A 101 6.02 -2.91 -9.50
C ILE A 101 4.60 -2.55 -9.97
N SER A 102 4.49 -2.19 -11.24
CA SER A 102 3.22 -1.78 -11.83
C SER A 102 2.87 -2.71 -13.00
N PRO A 103 2.37 -3.92 -12.72
CA PRO A 103 2.17 -4.95 -13.72
C PRO A 103 1.00 -4.60 -14.64
N THR A 104 1.20 -4.83 -15.93
CA THR A 104 0.17 -4.84 -16.96
C THR A 104 0.02 -6.26 -17.50
N THR A 105 -1.04 -6.54 -18.26
CA THR A 105 -1.17 -7.82 -18.95
C THR A 105 0.03 -8.13 -19.83
N ALA A 106 0.64 -7.11 -20.47
CA ALA A 106 1.80 -7.26 -21.32
C ALA A 106 3.11 -7.52 -20.56
N THR A 107 3.30 -6.87 -19.41
CA THR A 107 4.54 -6.99 -18.60
C THR A 107 4.47 -8.12 -17.58
N LEU A 108 3.29 -8.67 -17.36
CA LEU A 108 3.03 -9.65 -16.30
C LEU A 108 4.00 -10.83 -16.25
N PRO A 109 4.40 -11.48 -17.38
CA PRO A 109 5.36 -12.58 -17.32
C PRO A 109 6.73 -12.18 -16.76
N SER A 110 7.24 -10.99 -17.15
CA SER A 110 8.52 -10.48 -16.64
C SER A 110 8.41 -10.02 -15.18
N ASP A 111 7.29 -9.39 -14.82
CA ASP A 111 7.02 -8.93 -13.46
C ASP A 111 6.88 -10.13 -12.51
N MET A 112 6.21 -11.19 -12.94
CA MET A 112 6.10 -12.45 -12.18
C MET A 112 7.48 -13.07 -11.94
N ASN A 113 8.34 -13.14 -12.96
CA ASN A 113 9.70 -13.62 -12.80
C ASN A 113 10.48 -12.78 -11.79
N THR A 114 10.32 -11.46 -11.83
CA THR A 114 10.92 -10.53 -10.86
C THR A 114 10.42 -10.79 -9.45
N ILE A 115 9.10 -10.87 -9.26
CA ILE A 115 8.48 -11.06 -7.95
C ILE A 115 8.83 -12.44 -7.36
N GLN A 116 8.89 -13.48 -8.18
CA GLN A 116 9.23 -14.85 -7.78
C GLN A 116 10.74 -15.09 -7.58
N THR A 117 11.59 -14.14 -7.97
CA THR A 117 13.05 -14.28 -7.76
C THR A 117 13.33 -14.48 -6.28
N ARG A 118 13.89 -15.63 -5.95
CA ARG A 118 14.14 -16.06 -4.57
C ARG A 118 14.99 -15.05 -3.80
N GLY A 119 14.44 -14.55 -2.70
CA GLY A 119 15.12 -13.59 -1.83
C GLY A 119 15.18 -12.16 -2.35
N LEU A 120 14.44 -11.83 -3.43
CA LEU A 120 14.29 -10.46 -3.86
C LEU A 120 13.34 -9.69 -2.94
N PHE A 121 12.24 -10.33 -2.51
CA PHE A 121 11.28 -9.77 -1.58
C PHE A 121 11.06 -10.67 -0.36
N ASP A 122 10.81 -10.06 0.79
CA ASP A 122 10.41 -10.71 2.04
C ASP A 122 8.89 -10.61 2.26
N GLY A 123 8.19 -9.79 1.49
CA GLY A 123 6.75 -9.61 1.52
C GLY A 123 6.25 -8.64 0.44
N LEU A 124 4.94 -8.60 0.24
CA LEU A 124 4.27 -7.80 -0.78
C LEU A 124 3.17 -6.93 -0.17
N ILE A 125 3.03 -5.71 -0.65
CA ILE A 125 1.91 -4.82 -0.39
C ILE A 125 1.17 -4.59 -1.71
N PHE A 126 -0.13 -4.86 -1.72
CA PHE A 126 -1.00 -4.56 -2.85
C PHE A 126 -1.72 -3.26 -2.58
N LEU A 127 -1.57 -2.28 -3.46
CA LEU A 127 -2.16 -0.95 -3.30
C LEU A 127 -3.24 -0.74 -4.36
N GLY A 128 -4.50 -0.70 -3.91
CA GLY A 128 -5.67 -0.57 -4.77
C GLY A 128 -5.97 -1.83 -5.60
N ILE A 129 -6.99 -1.75 -6.45
CA ILE A 129 -7.45 -2.87 -7.28
C ILE A 129 -6.47 -3.14 -8.42
N LEU A 130 -6.21 -4.41 -8.68
CA LEU A 130 -5.46 -4.89 -9.85
C LEU A 130 -6.41 -5.55 -10.84
N ASP A 131 -6.02 -5.59 -12.11
CA ASP A 131 -6.74 -6.35 -13.12
C ASP A 131 -6.88 -7.81 -12.71
N LYS A 132 -8.02 -8.44 -13.03
CA LYS A 132 -8.35 -9.78 -12.56
C LYS A 132 -7.26 -10.81 -12.88
N GLY A 133 -6.76 -10.84 -14.11
CA GLY A 133 -5.72 -11.80 -14.52
C GLY A 133 -4.39 -11.57 -13.80
N VAL A 134 -4.01 -10.31 -13.56
CA VAL A 134 -2.83 -9.95 -12.78
C VAL A 134 -2.99 -10.42 -11.34
N ARG A 135 -4.11 -10.12 -10.72
CA ARG A 135 -4.43 -10.48 -9.33
C ARG A 135 -4.39 -11.98 -9.10
N GLU A 136 -4.99 -12.77 -10.00
CA GLU A 136 -5.04 -14.24 -9.91
C GLU A 136 -3.65 -14.88 -9.93
N GLN A 137 -2.73 -14.38 -10.77
CA GLN A 137 -1.38 -14.91 -10.83
C GLN A 137 -0.54 -14.50 -9.63
N ILE A 138 -0.57 -13.22 -9.24
CA ILE A 138 0.21 -12.72 -8.10
C ILE A 138 -0.30 -13.32 -6.77
N ALA A 139 -1.58 -13.63 -6.68
CA ALA A 139 -2.16 -14.26 -5.50
C ALA A 139 -1.56 -15.63 -5.17
N GLN A 140 -1.05 -16.36 -6.17
CA GLN A 140 -0.43 -17.68 -6.01
C GLN A 140 1.01 -17.60 -5.46
N ILE A 141 1.60 -16.41 -5.37
CA ILE A 141 2.97 -16.25 -4.85
C ILE A 141 2.98 -16.56 -3.35
N ASP A 142 3.86 -17.45 -2.94
CA ASP A 142 4.04 -17.84 -1.53
C ASP A 142 4.98 -16.84 -0.81
N LEU A 143 4.46 -15.63 -0.57
CA LEU A 143 5.08 -14.58 0.25
C LEU A 143 4.02 -13.97 1.16
N PRO A 144 4.41 -13.46 2.35
CA PRO A 144 3.52 -12.64 3.16
C PRO A 144 2.94 -11.47 2.35
N LYS A 145 1.64 -11.24 2.43
CA LYS A 145 0.91 -10.25 1.63
C LYS A 145 0.01 -9.41 2.51
N VAL A 146 -0.10 -8.12 2.18
CA VAL A 146 -1.07 -7.19 2.75
C VAL A 146 -1.75 -6.42 1.63
N TYR A 147 -3.06 -6.30 1.70
CA TYR A 147 -3.85 -5.50 0.77
C TYR A 147 -4.19 -4.14 1.40
N VAL A 148 -4.08 -3.07 0.63
CA VAL A 148 -4.40 -1.70 1.05
C VAL A 148 -5.45 -1.11 0.11
N ASP A 149 -6.55 -0.60 0.68
CA ASP A 149 -7.73 -0.07 -0.02
C ASP A 149 -8.45 -1.12 -0.91
N ILE A 150 -8.22 -2.38 -0.64
CA ILE A 150 -8.92 -3.52 -1.26
C ILE A 150 -8.90 -4.70 -0.33
N TYR A 151 -9.95 -5.52 -0.35
CA TYR A 151 -9.93 -6.86 0.23
C TYR A 151 -10.32 -7.89 -0.83
N ASP A 152 -9.69 -9.04 -0.75
CA ASP A 152 -10.03 -10.19 -1.57
C ASP A 152 -10.42 -11.36 -0.67
N ARG A 153 -11.70 -11.76 -0.74
CA ARG A 153 -12.25 -12.84 0.09
C ARG A 153 -11.73 -14.21 -0.30
N THR A 154 -11.11 -14.35 -1.47
CA THR A 154 -10.55 -15.61 -1.96
C THR A 154 -9.18 -15.91 -1.36
N HIS A 155 -8.51 -14.90 -0.78
CA HIS A 155 -7.16 -15.01 -0.24
C HIS A 155 -7.14 -14.74 1.27
N LYS A 156 -6.43 -15.59 2.01
CA LYS A 156 -6.25 -15.48 3.46
C LYS A 156 -5.12 -14.49 3.79
N SER A 157 -5.25 -13.25 3.31
CA SER A 157 -4.27 -12.19 3.57
C SER A 157 -4.92 -11.03 4.29
N ASP A 158 -4.15 -10.31 5.11
CA ASP A 158 -4.63 -9.13 5.80
C ASP A 158 -4.95 -8.01 4.83
N SER A 159 -5.98 -7.21 5.17
CA SER A 159 -6.39 -6.04 4.41
C SER A 159 -6.51 -4.82 5.32
N VAL A 160 -6.00 -3.69 4.86
CA VAL A 160 -6.17 -2.38 5.49
C VAL A 160 -7.09 -1.58 4.60
N ILE A 161 -8.28 -1.30 5.08
CA ILE A 161 -9.34 -0.61 4.33
C ILE A 161 -9.89 0.58 5.13
N THR A 162 -10.43 1.55 4.41
CA THR A 162 -11.22 2.62 5.02
C THR A 162 -12.61 2.07 5.39
N GLU A 163 -13.20 2.54 6.50
CA GLU A 163 -14.58 2.23 6.86
C GLU A 163 -15.55 2.98 5.94
N ASN A 164 -15.75 2.44 4.76
CA ASN A 164 -16.51 3.08 3.68
C ASN A 164 -18.03 3.03 3.89
N ILE A 165 -18.51 1.91 4.45
CA ILE A 165 -19.96 1.69 4.66
C ILE A 165 -20.47 2.69 5.71
N TYR A 166 -19.85 2.71 6.88
CA TYR A 166 -20.29 3.55 7.99
C TYR A 166 -20.09 5.03 7.69
N SER A 167 -18.98 5.41 7.06
CA SER A 167 -18.72 6.80 6.66
C SER A 167 -19.80 7.33 5.71
N SER A 168 -20.19 6.54 4.70
CA SER A 168 -21.25 6.93 3.76
C SER A 168 -22.63 6.90 4.40
N TYR A 169 -22.86 5.96 5.30
CA TYR A 169 -24.07 5.94 6.13
C TYR A 169 -24.24 7.24 6.92
N GLU A 170 -23.19 7.71 7.61
CA GLU A 170 -23.23 8.94 8.40
C GLU A 170 -23.42 10.19 7.53
N LEU A 171 -22.79 10.26 6.35
CA LEU A 171 -23.03 11.34 5.39
C LEU A 171 -24.49 11.38 4.94
N THR A 172 -25.07 10.21 4.64
CA THR A 172 -26.49 10.10 4.25
C THR A 172 -27.41 10.47 5.41
N ASN A 173 -27.07 10.01 6.63
CA ASN A 173 -27.80 10.36 7.86
C ASN A 173 -27.81 11.89 8.09
N TYR A 174 -26.65 12.54 7.90
CA TYR A 174 -26.57 13.99 8.02
C TYR A 174 -27.54 14.71 7.06
N LEU A 175 -27.60 14.28 5.80
CA LEU A 175 -28.51 14.86 4.82
C LEU A 175 -30.00 14.65 5.20
N ILE A 176 -30.36 13.46 5.68
CA ILE A 176 -31.71 13.14 6.14
C ILE A 176 -32.08 14.00 7.35
N GLN A 177 -31.17 14.20 8.29
CA GLN A 177 -31.40 15.09 9.45
C GLN A 177 -31.57 16.55 9.05
N GLN A 178 -31.04 16.99 7.88
CA GLN A 178 -31.31 18.30 7.30
C GLN A 178 -32.65 18.37 6.53
N GLY A 179 -33.42 17.27 6.53
CA GLY A 179 -34.74 17.19 5.90
C GLY A 179 -34.76 16.74 4.43
N HIS A 180 -33.62 16.27 3.90
CA HIS A 180 -33.56 15.72 2.55
C HIS A 180 -34.13 14.31 2.49
N THR A 181 -35.08 14.08 1.57
CA THR A 181 -35.62 12.75 1.25
C THR A 181 -35.31 12.33 -0.19
N ASP A 182 -35.12 13.29 -1.08
CA ASP A 182 -34.66 13.07 -2.45
C ASP A 182 -33.15 13.24 -2.48
N ILE A 183 -32.43 12.13 -2.30
CA ILE A 183 -30.95 12.08 -2.20
C ILE A 183 -30.41 11.18 -3.32
N GLY A 184 -29.45 11.69 -4.11
CA GLY A 184 -28.75 10.95 -5.14
C GLY A 184 -27.39 10.40 -4.67
N PHE A 185 -26.88 9.42 -5.40
CA PHE A 185 -25.51 8.90 -5.21
C PHE A 185 -24.69 9.10 -6.48
N VAL A 186 -23.49 9.68 -6.34
CA VAL A 186 -22.56 9.89 -7.46
C VAL A 186 -21.34 9.00 -7.30
N GLY A 187 -21.24 8.01 -8.18
CA GLY A 187 -20.17 7.01 -8.17
C GLY A 187 -20.53 5.77 -8.97
N THR A 188 -19.57 5.21 -9.69
CA THR A 188 -19.75 3.98 -10.47
C THR A 188 -19.62 2.76 -9.57
N VAL A 189 -20.74 2.22 -9.15
CA VAL A 189 -20.82 1.03 -8.31
C VAL A 189 -20.24 -0.16 -9.07
N GLY A 190 -19.33 -0.90 -8.41
CA GLY A 190 -18.63 -2.04 -9.00
C GLY A 190 -17.24 -1.73 -9.55
N SER A 191 -16.90 -0.45 -9.83
CA SER A 191 -15.57 -0.11 -10.33
C SER A 191 -14.45 -0.29 -9.28
N THR A 192 -14.76 -0.08 -8.00
CA THR A 192 -13.90 -0.44 -6.86
C THR A 192 -14.74 -0.96 -5.70
N THR A 193 -14.11 -1.71 -4.77
CA THR A 193 -14.77 -2.15 -3.53
C THR A 193 -15.18 -0.97 -2.67
N SER A 194 -14.34 0.04 -2.54
CA SER A 194 -14.59 1.24 -1.74
C SER A 194 -15.81 2.04 -2.22
N ILE A 195 -16.03 2.18 -3.54
CA ILE A 195 -17.22 2.83 -4.09
C ILE A 195 -18.47 2.00 -3.80
N SER A 196 -18.40 0.69 -3.99
CA SER A 196 -19.50 -0.23 -3.71
C SER A 196 -19.90 -0.19 -2.23
N ASP A 197 -18.93 -0.20 -1.33
CA ASP A 197 -19.16 -0.12 0.12
C ASP A 197 -19.81 1.22 0.51
N ARG A 198 -19.36 2.35 -0.07
CA ARG A 198 -20.00 3.67 0.15
C ARG A 198 -21.44 3.67 -0.34
N TYR A 199 -21.70 3.08 -1.50
CA TYR A 199 -23.07 2.93 -1.99
C TYR A 199 -23.94 2.08 -1.07
N LEU A 200 -23.40 1.00 -0.51
CA LEU A 200 -24.12 0.17 0.49
C LEU A 200 -24.43 0.96 1.76
N GLY A 201 -23.51 1.79 2.25
CA GLY A 201 -23.76 2.68 3.38
C GLY A 201 -24.88 3.67 3.12
N TYR A 202 -24.87 4.31 1.96
CA TYR A 202 -25.95 5.18 1.50
C TYR A 202 -27.29 4.43 1.44
N LEU A 203 -27.34 3.28 0.76
CA LEU A 203 -28.55 2.48 0.65
C LEU A 203 -29.11 2.06 2.00
N ARG A 204 -28.25 1.59 2.89
CA ARG A 204 -28.63 1.15 4.23
C ARG A 204 -29.37 2.27 4.97
N ARG A 205 -28.81 3.49 4.98
CA ARG A 205 -29.43 4.60 5.74
C ARG A 205 -30.74 5.06 5.10
N MET A 206 -30.83 5.10 3.76
CA MET A 206 -32.07 5.41 3.05
C MET A 206 -33.17 4.40 3.41
N LEU A 207 -32.85 3.10 3.40
CA LEU A 207 -33.82 2.03 3.72
C LEU A 207 -34.28 2.06 5.18
N GLU A 208 -33.39 2.34 6.11
CA GLU A 208 -33.73 2.48 7.54
C GLU A 208 -34.73 3.64 7.79
N GLU A 209 -34.69 4.69 6.96
CA GLU A 209 -35.65 5.81 7.00
C GLU A 209 -36.94 5.56 6.19
N GLY A 210 -37.02 4.42 5.48
CA GLY A 210 -38.15 4.11 4.58
C GLY A 210 -38.11 4.90 3.27
N ILE A 211 -36.97 5.50 2.91
CA ILE A 211 -36.79 6.23 1.67
C ILE A 211 -36.30 5.27 0.58
N SER A 212 -37.01 5.23 -0.57
CA SER A 212 -36.60 4.40 -1.70
C SER A 212 -35.64 5.15 -2.61
N PRO A 213 -34.37 4.66 -2.77
CA PRO A 213 -33.43 5.25 -3.71
C PRO A 213 -33.94 5.17 -5.15
N LYS A 214 -33.80 6.24 -5.92
CA LYS A 214 -34.22 6.30 -7.33
C LYS A 214 -33.02 6.00 -8.24
N ASN A 215 -33.20 5.12 -9.20
CA ASN A 215 -32.12 4.69 -10.12
C ASN A 215 -31.61 5.85 -10.98
N GLU A 216 -32.47 6.78 -11.39
CA GLU A 216 -32.08 7.95 -12.16
C GLU A 216 -31.15 8.91 -11.40
N TRP A 217 -31.08 8.82 -10.09
CA TRP A 217 -30.18 9.61 -9.23
C TRP A 217 -28.90 8.88 -8.86
N ARG A 218 -28.64 7.70 -9.44
CA ARG A 218 -27.36 7.02 -9.35
C ARG A 218 -26.52 7.38 -10.56
N ILE A 219 -25.65 8.37 -10.40
CA ILE A 219 -24.88 8.98 -11.48
C ILE A 219 -23.48 8.36 -11.52
N PRO A 220 -23.10 7.68 -12.61
CA PRO A 220 -21.76 7.15 -12.77
C PRO A 220 -20.74 8.30 -12.98
N ASP A 221 -19.55 8.18 -12.39
CA ASP A 221 -18.45 9.14 -12.48
C ASP A 221 -17.25 8.62 -13.26
N ARG A 222 -17.27 7.34 -13.62
CA ARG A 222 -16.20 6.64 -14.36
C ARG A 222 -16.74 5.43 -15.13
N SER A 223 -15.97 4.95 -16.11
CA SER A 223 -16.27 3.70 -16.80
C SER A 223 -16.01 2.47 -15.90
N GLU A 224 -16.32 1.27 -16.40
CA GLU A 224 -16.03 0.00 -15.69
C GLU A 224 -14.52 -0.19 -15.50
N GLU A 225 -13.70 0.31 -16.44
CA GLU A 225 -12.24 0.30 -16.36
C GLU A 225 -11.67 1.34 -15.39
N GLY A 226 -12.52 2.19 -14.81
CA GLY A 226 -12.15 3.22 -13.86
C GLY A 226 -11.71 4.55 -14.49
N ILE A 227 -11.93 4.75 -15.79
CA ILE A 227 -11.62 6.01 -16.48
C ILE A 227 -12.71 7.04 -16.16
N ALA A 228 -12.31 8.22 -15.69
CA ALA A 228 -13.25 9.29 -15.40
C ALA A 228 -14.09 9.70 -16.63
N ILE A 229 -15.41 9.83 -16.45
CA ILE A 229 -16.35 10.28 -17.48
C ILE A 229 -17.07 11.56 -17.03
N PRO A 230 -17.65 12.33 -17.97
CA PRO A 230 -18.53 13.44 -17.63
C PRO A 230 -19.73 12.97 -16.81
N LEU A 231 -20.17 13.78 -15.84
CA LEU A 231 -21.38 13.51 -15.08
C LEU A 231 -22.60 13.91 -15.90
N LEU A 232 -23.44 12.94 -16.22
CA LEU A 232 -24.71 13.20 -16.91
C LEU A 232 -25.79 13.37 -15.87
N LEU A 233 -26.20 14.62 -15.63
CA LEU A 233 -27.22 14.94 -14.64
C LEU A 233 -28.61 14.64 -15.22
N PRO A 234 -29.55 14.09 -14.43
CA PRO A 234 -30.93 13.89 -14.85
C PRO A 234 -31.70 15.22 -14.92
N GLU A 235 -32.75 15.28 -15.74
CA GLU A 235 -33.61 16.49 -15.85
C GLU A 235 -34.19 16.91 -14.49
N LYS A 236 -34.62 15.93 -13.70
CA LYS A 236 -35.12 16.15 -12.35
C LYS A 236 -34.03 15.79 -11.33
N LEU A 237 -33.43 16.81 -10.75
CA LEU A 237 -32.40 16.66 -9.74
C LEU A 237 -33.00 16.24 -8.38
N PRO A 238 -32.28 15.44 -7.59
CA PRO A 238 -32.54 15.29 -6.16
C PRO A 238 -32.18 16.59 -5.42
N THR A 239 -32.58 16.71 -4.17
CA THR A 239 -32.26 17.87 -3.34
C THR A 239 -30.89 17.84 -2.68
N ALA A 240 -30.26 16.67 -2.67
CA ALA A 240 -28.92 16.46 -2.15
C ALA A 240 -28.22 15.25 -2.82
N PHE A 241 -26.90 15.17 -2.69
CA PHE A 241 -26.11 14.09 -3.23
C PHE A 241 -25.08 13.59 -2.22
N VAL A 242 -24.89 12.29 -2.18
CA VAL A 242 -23.73 11.64 -1.58
C VAL A 242 -22.76 11.26 -2.69
N CYS A 243 -21.53 11.76 -2.64
CA CYS A 243 -20.50 11.48 -3.63
C CYS A 243 -19.52 10.43 -3.09
N ASN A 244 -19.01 9.59 -3.99
CA ASN A 244 -18.06 8.55 -3.61
C ASN A 244 -16.70 9.09 -3.11
N CYS A 245 -16.29 10.30 -3.54
CA CYS A 245 -15.06 10.97 -3.10
C CYS A 245 -15.11 12.48 -3.37
N ASP A 246 -14.14 13.22 -2.81
CA ASP A 246 -14.02 14.67 -2.93
C ASP A 246 -13.86 15.12 -4.38
N ALA A 247 -13.04 14.41 -5.18
CA ALA A 247 -12.85 14.73 -6.60
C ALA A 247 -14.17 14.66 -7.39
N THR A 248 -15.01 13.65 -7.10
CA THR A 248 -16.33 13.49 -7.70
C THR A 248 -17.30 14.58 -7.22
N ALA A 249 -17.24 14.91 -5.92
CA ALA A 249 -18.05 16.01 -5.38
C ALA A 249 -17.68 17.35 -6.01
N PHE A 250 -16.41 17.62 -6.21
CA PHE A 250 -15.94 18.82 -6.91
C PHE A 250 -16.48 18.89 -8.34
N LYS A 251 -16.40 17.79 -9.11
CA LYS A 251 -16.94 17.70 -10.47
C LYS A 251 -18.45 17.92 -10.50
N LEU A 252 -19.17 17.35 -9.53
CA LEU A 252 -20.61 17.55 -9.41
C LEU A 252 -20.97 19.02 -9.18
N VAL A 253 -20.25 19.70 -8.28
CA VAL A 253 -20.47 21.14 -8.02
C VAL A 253 -20.23 21.98 -9.29
N GLN A 254 -19.26 21.61 -10.13
CA GLN A 254 -19.06 22.28 -11.42
C GLN A 254 -20.24 22.03 -12.37
N ALA A 255 -20.66 20.77 -12.54
CA ALA A 255 -21.75 20.38 -13.42
C ALA A 255 -23.10 20.96 -13.01
N LEU A 256 -23.34 21.25 -11.72
CA LEU A 256 -24.56 21.91 -11.22
C LEU A 256 -24.59 23.43 -11.44
N LYS A 257 -23.46 24.03 -11.86
CA LYS A 257 -23.38 25.48 -12.17
C LYS A 257 -23.56 25.79 -13.64
N GLU A 258 -23.43 24.80 -14.51
CA GLU A 258 -23.68 24.88 -15.95
C GLU A 258 -25.18 24.82 -16.26
#